data_36510069857e5901359d1bc9539dbdf2
#
_entry.id   36510069857e5901359d1bc9539dbdf2
#
_cell.length_a   1.000
_cell.length_b   1.000
_cell.length_c   1.000
_cell.angle_alpha   90.00
_cell.angle_beta   90.00
_cell.angle_gamma   90.00
#
_symmetry.space_group_name_H-M   'P 1'
#
loop_
_entity.id
_entity.type
_entity.pdbx_description
1 polymer ?
#
loop_
_entity_poly.entity_id
_entity_poly.type
_entity_poly.pdbx_seq_one_letter_code
_entity_poly.pdbx_strand_id
1 'polypeptide(L)'
;MTLETVRYTPDRRADLVALLARVGTTQLTDPEFAWWFERNPAGEGIVSLAVDGGDVVGVAAMSFFRTVLDGSVTRLAVPVNVATDPRYRGQGVFSTLEQENEAAAAETGAPITVTFPNGASYQCQLPAGRRECGRQAGHTR
;
A
#
# COMPACT_ATOMS: atom_id res chain seq x y z
N MET A 1 11.75 13.65 17.08
CA MET A 1 11.14 13.11 15.85
C MET A 1 9.69 12.78 16.12
N THR A 2 8.79 13.47 15.48
CA THR A 2 7.35 13.25 15.64
C THR A 2 6.80 12.70 14.34
N LEU A 3 6.55 11.38 14.31
CA LEU A 3 5.89 10.74 13.18
C LEU A 3 4.38 10.82 13.37
N GLU A 4 3.72 11.32 12.37
CA GLU A 4 2.26 11.34 12.27
C GLU A 4 1.83 10.46 11.12
N THR A 5 0.69 9.79 11.26
CA THR A 5 0.04 9.09 10.16
C THR A 5 -1.15 9.91 9.69
N VAL A 6 -1.22 10.12 8.37
CA VAL A 6 -2.30 10.91 7.76
C VAL A 6 -2.82 10.20 6.52
N ARG A 7 -4.06 10.45 6.18
CA ARG A 7 -4.61 10.04 4.89
C ARG A 7 -4.06 10.93 3.79
N TYR A 8 -3.85 10.33 2.62
CA TYR A 8 -3.49 11.06 1.41
C TYR A 8 -4.55 12.09 1.05
N THR A 9 -4.08 13.25 0.66
CA THR A 9 -4.87 14.31 0.05
C THR A 9 -4.13 14.81 -1.20
N PRO A 10 -4.82 15.34 -2.21
CA PRO A 10 -4.19 15.70 -3.49
C PRO A 10 -3.04 16.70 -3.39
N ASP A 11 -3.04 17.57 -2.39
CA ASP A 11 -1.96 18.52 -2.12
C ASP A 11 -0.62 17.84 -1.75
N ARG A 12 -0.67 16.58 -1.30
CA ARG A 12 0.52 15.78 -0.96
C ARG A 12 1.01 14.88 -2.09
N ARG A 13 0.37 14.95 -3.24
CA ARG A 13 0.72 14.07 -4.38
C ARG A 13 2.16 14.22 -4.83
N ALA A 14 2.65 15.45 -4.95
CA ALA A 14 4.02 15.72 -5.36
C ALA A 14 5.04 15.14 -4.39
N ASP A 15 4.80 15.27 -3.09
CA ASP A 15 5.68 14.73 -2.03
C ASP A 15 5.67 13.20 -2.03
N LEU A 16 4.51 12.58 -2.23
CA LEU A 16 4.37 11.14 -2.35
C LEU A 16 5.12 10.58 -3.56
N VAL A 17 4.94 11.18 -4.72
CA VAL A 17 5.63 10.78 -5.95
C VAL A 17 7.15 10.94 -5.80
N ALA A 18 7.59 12.03 -5.17
CA ALA A 18 9.01 12.26 -4.88
C ALA A 18 9.59 11.19 -3.93
N LEU A 19 8.84 10.78 -2.91
CA LEU A 19 9.26 9.70 -2.02
C LEU A 19 9.44 8.38 -2.79
N LEU A 20 8.46 7.98 -3.59
CA LEU A 20 8.51 6.75 -4.38
C LEU A 20 9.70 6.73 -5.34
N ALA A 21 9.96 7.85 -6.01
CA ALA A 21 11.11 7.99 -6.90
C ALA A 21 12.44 7.91 -6.15
N ARG A 22 12.53 8.57 -4.99
CA ARG A 22 13.74 8.58 -4.16
C ARG A 22 14.07 7.22 -3.57
N VAL A 23 13.07 6.48 -3.15
CA VAL A 23 13.24 5.12 -2.61
C VAL A 23 13.47 4.09 -3.71
N GLY A 24 13.17 4.44 -4.97
CA GLY A 24 13.44 3.59 -6.14
C GLY A 24 12.45 2.44 -6.33
N THR A 25 11.29 2.51 -5.68
CA THR A 25 10.29 1.45 -5.76
C THR A 25 9.44 1.54 -7.01
N THR A 26 8.99 2.71 -7.38
CA THR A 26 8.08 2.89 -8.52
C THR A 26 8.13 4.33 -9.01
N GLN A 27 8.05 4.50 -10.33
CA GLN A 27 7.76 5.78 -10.94
C GLN A 27 6.34 5.73 -11.50
N LEU A 28 5.46 6.55 -10.97
CA LEU A 28 4.08 6.64 -11.43
C LEU A 28 3.89 7.93 -12.22
N THR A 29 3.33 7.79 -13.41
CA THR A 29 2.81 8.93 -14.14
C THR A 29 1.51 9.43 -13.51
N ASP A 30 1.11 10.65 -13.81
CA ASP A 30 -0.17 11.19 -13.32
C ASP A 30 -1.39 10.34 -13.71
N PRO A 31 -1.52 9.86 -14.96
CA PRO A 31 -2.62 8.96 -15.32
C PRO A 31 -2.61 7.63 -14.55
N GLU A 32 -1.43 7.04 -14.32
CA GLU A 32 -1.30 5.80 -13.55
C GLU A 32 -1.70 6.00 -12.10
N PHE A 33 -1.26 7.09 -11.47
CA PHE A 33 -1.64 7.42 -10.11
C PHE A 33 -3.16 7.59 -9.97
N ALA A 34 -3.75 8.35 -10.90
CA ALA A 34 -5.18 8.57 -10.90
C ALA A 34 -5.96 7.27 -11.10
N TRP A 35 -5.49 6.39 -11.97
CA TRP A 35 -6.14 5.10 -12.21
C TRP A 35 -6.04 4.19 -10.98
N TRP A 36 -4.89 4.08 -10.38
CA TRP A 36 -4.70 3.21 -9.21
C TRP A 36 -5.50 3.66 -7.99
N PHE A 37 -5.55 4.95 -7.72
CA PHE A 37 -6.00 5.45 -6.42
C PHE A 37 -7.24 6.32 -6.48
N GLU A 38 -7.40 7.14 -7.50
CA GLU A 38 -8.50 8.13 -7.55
C GLU A 38 -9.70 7.65 -8.35
N ARG A 39 -9.49 6.92 -9.45
CA ARG A 39 -10.53 6.53 -10.40
C ARG A 39 -10.61 5.02 -10.64
N ASN A 40 -10.16 4.23 -9.70
CA ASN A 40 -10.24 2.78 -9.80
C ASN A 40 -11.70 2.33 -9.83
N PRO A 41 -12.15 1.58 -10.85
CA PRO A 41 -13.55 1.17 -10.97
C PRO A 41 -14.02 0.22 -9.86
N ALA A 42 -13.10 -0.44 -9.14
CA ALA A 42 -13.42 -1.26 -7.98
C ALA A 42 -13.52 -0.47 -6.67
N GLY A 43 -13.25 0.82 -6.69
CA GLY A 43 -13.30 1.72 -5.56
C GLY A 43 -12.04 2.56 -5.42
N GLU A 44 -12.18 3.75 -4.86
CA GLU A 44 -11.06 4.64 -4.56
C GLU A 44 -10.04 3.94 -3.65
N GLY A 45 -8.76 4.02 -4.01
CA GLY A 45 -7.69 3.40 -3.25
C GLY A 45 -7.52 4.04 -1.87
N ILE A 46 -6.96 3.27 -0.94
CA ILE A 46 -6.60 3.75 0.39
C ILE A 46 -5.11 4.06 0.39
N VAL A 47 -4.75 5.29 0.73
CA VAL A 47 -3.35 5.70 0.81
C VAL A 47 -3.10 6.36 2.15
N SER A 48 -2.20 5.78 2.94
CA SER A 48 -1.76 6.33 4.22
C SER A 48 -0.31 6.76 4.13
N LEU A 49 -0.02 7.88 4.72
CA LEU A 49 1.30 8.51 4.72
C LEU A 49 1.83 8.64 6.14
N ALA A 50 3.11 8.39 6.30
CA ALA A 50 3.86 8.80 7.49
C ALA A 50 4.54 10.13 7.19
N VAL A 51 4.37 11.07 8.09
CA VAL A 51 4.86 12.44 7.93
C VAL A 51 5.70 12.81 9.15
N ASP A 52 6.86 13.41 8.91
CA ASP A 52 7.73 13.97 9.93
C ASP A 52 7.98 15.44 9.61
N GLY A 53 7.49 16.35 10.47
CA GLY A 53 7.68 17.79 10.30
C GLY A 53 7.18 18.35 8.96
N GLY A 54 6.16 17.74 8.35
CA GLY A 54 5.63 18.11 7.05
C GLY A 54 6.18 17.30 5.87
N ASP A 55 7.29 16.59 6.05
CA ASP A 55 7.88 15.76 5.01
C ASP A 55 7.22 14.36 4.98
N VAL A 56 6.87 13.88 3.79
CA VAL A 56 6.39 12.52 3.61
C VAL A 56 7.59 11.56 3.64
N VAL A 57 7.61 10.68 4.62
CA VAL A 57 8.72 9.75 4.88
C VAL A 57 8.32 8.29 4.74
N GLY A 58 7.05 8.00 4.60
CA GLY A 58 6.54 6.66 4.37
C GLY A 58 5.19 6.67 3.68
N VAL A 59 4.91 5.63 2.93
CA VAL A 59 3.64 5.40 2.27
C VAL A 59 3.30 3.92 2.29
N ALA A 60 2.05 3.63 2.54
CA ALA A 60 1.43 2.36 2.23
C ALA A 60 0.10 2.63 1.54
N ALA A 61 -0.11 1.98 0.42
CA ALA A 61 -1.31 2.13 -0.37
C ALA A 61 -1.99 0.79 -0.59
N MET A 62 -3.29 0.81 -0.75
CA MET A 62 -4.09 -0.33 -1.16
C MET A 62 -4.93 0.04 -2.36
N SER A 63 -4.94 -0.83 -3.34
CA SER A 63 -5.84 -0.75 -4.48
C SER A 63 -6.88 -1.86 -4.39
N PHE A 64 -8.06 -1.64 -4.95
CA PHE A 64 -9.14 -2.61 -4.91
C PHE A 64 -9.30 -3.33 -6.25
N PHE A 65 -9.66 -4.60 -6.16
CA PHE A 65 -9.97 -5.43 -7.32
C PHE A 65 -11.27 -6.20 -7.07
N ARG A 66 -12.06 -6.37 -8.11
CA ARG A 66 -13.20 -7.28 -8.07
C ARG A 66 -12.76 -8.68 -8.44
N THR A 67 -13.23 -9.65 -7.70
CA THR A 67 -12.99 -11.07 -7.96
C THR A 67 -14.23 -11.88 -7.69
N VAL A 68 -14.22 -13.13 -8.11
CA VAL A 68 -15.25 -14.09 -7.80
C VAL A 68 -14.70 -15.11 -6.80
N LEU A 69 -15.34 -15.19 -5.65
CA LEU A 69 -15.06 -16.19 -4.62
C LEU A 69 -16.35 -16.98 -4.34
N ASP A 70 -16.28 -18.31 -4.45
CA ASP A 70 -17.42 -19.20 -4.23
C ASP A 70 -18.69 -18.77 -4.99
N GLY A 71 -18.52 -18.35 -6.24
CA GLY A 71 -19.60 -17.91 -7.12
C GLY A 71 -20.14 -16.49 -6.85
N SER A 72 -19.59 -15.78 -5.88
CA SER A 72 -20.01 -14.42 -5.56
C SER A 72 -18.92 -13.40 -5.89
N VAL A 73 -19.34 -12.25 -6.43
CA VAL A 73 -18.43 -11.12 -6.67
C VAL A 73 -18.07 -10.49 -5.33
N THR A 74 -16.78 -10.35 -5.08
CA THR A 74 -16.27 -9.69 -3.89
C THR A 74 -15.14 -8.72 -4.24
N ARG A 75 -14.79 -7.82 -3.32
CA ARG A 75 -13.65 -6.93 -3.45
C ARG A 75 -12.47 -7.49 -2.67
N LEU A 76 -11.30 -7.45 -3.31
CA LEU A 76 -10.02 -7.69 -2.66
C LEU A 76 -9.31 -6.36 -2.47
N ALA A 77 -8.65 -6.19 -1.33
CA ALA A 77 -7.66 -5.14 -1.13
C ALA A 77 -6.27 -5.70 -1.39
N VAL A 78 -5.49 -5.00 -2.20
CA VAL A 78 -4.12 -5.41 -2.54
C VAL A 78 -3.17 -4.28 -2.17
N PRO A 79 -2.25 -4.50 -1.22
CA PRO A 79 -1.20 -3.54 -0.91
C PRO A 79 -0.31 -3.28 -2.12
N VAL A 80 -0.12 -2.02 -2.44
CA VAL A 80 0.70 -1.57 -3.57
C VAL A 80 1.49 -0.32 -3.16
N ASN A 81 2.63 -0.08 -3.83
CA ASN A 81 3.42 1.14 -3.65
C ASN A 81 3.78 1.44 -2.19
N VAL A 82 4.29 0.43 -1.50
CA VAL A 82 4.77 0.59 -0.13
C VAL A 82 6.23 1.07 -0.16
N ALA A 83 6.52 2.13 0.55
CA ALA A 83 7.87 2.67 0.66
C ALA A 83 8.10 3.36 2.01
N THR A 84 9.29 3.21 2.55
CA THR A 84 9.73 3.93 3.75
C THR A 84 11.11 4.52 3.48
N ASP A 85 11.28 5.80 3.75
CA ASP A 85 12.59 6.45 3.68
C ASP A 85 13.58 5.66 4.55
N PRO A 86 14.78 5.33 4.04
CA PRO A 86 15.76 4.54 4.77
C PRO A 86 16.08 5.04 6.19
N ARG A 87 16.02 6.36 6.40
CA ARG A 87 16.26 6.98 7.71
C ARG A 87 15.21 6.63 8.75
N TYR A 88 14.04 6.16 8.33
CA TYR A 88 12.89 5.85 9.19
C TYR A 88 12.57 4.36 9.25
N ARG A 89 13.38 3.52 8.63
CA ARG A 89 13.21 2.07 8.68
C ARG A 89 13.50 1.52 10.07
N GLY A 90 12.89 0.38 10.40
CA GLY A 90 13.05 -0.27 11.70
C GLY A 90 12.27 0.39 12.83
N GLN A 91 11.39 1.34 12.56
CA GLN A 91 10.60 2.07 13.55
C GLN A 91 9.10 1.74 13.51
N GLY A 92 8.72 0.67 12.81
CA GLY A 92 7.32 0.24 12.70
C GLY A 92 6.44 1.07 11.76
N VAL A 93 7.02 1.93 10.93
CA VAL A 93 6.27 2.78 9.99
C VAL A 93 5.41 1.94 9.06
N PHE A 94 6.02 0.95 8.39
CA PHE A 94 5.32 0.04 7.50
C PHE A 94 4.14 -0.66 8.19
N SER A 95 4.40 -1.28 9.33
CA SER A 95 3.38 -2.05 10.07
C SER A 95 2.21 -1.17 10.51
N THR A 96 2.49 0.04 10.96
CA THR A 96 1.44 0.99 11.38
C THR A 96 0.56 1.39 10.21
N LEU A 97 1.15 1.77 9.07
CA LEU A 97 0.40 2.17 7.88
C LEU A 97 -0.41 1.01 7.30
N GLU A 98 0.15 -0.20 7.26
CA GLU A 98 -0.55 -1.40 6.79
C GLU A 98 -1.77 -1.73 7.66
N GLN A 99 -1.62 -1.70 8.99
CA GLN A 99 -2.73 -1.94 9.91
C GLN A 99 -3.86 -0.93 9.74
N GLU A 100 -3.53 0.34 9.58
CA GLU A 100 -4.52 1.38 9.34
C GLU A 100 -5.26 1.16 8.01
N ASN A 101 -4.54 0.77 6.97
CA ASN A 101 -5.12 0.48 5.66
C ASN A 101 -6.01 -0.75 5.68
N GLU A 102 -5.62 -1.81 6.39
CA GLU A 102 -6.43 -3.02 6.54
C GLU A 102 -7.75 -2.75 7.26
N ALA A 103 -7.69 -1.98 8.34
CA ALA A 103 -8.88 -1.58 9.07
C ALA A 103 -9.83 -0.75 8.18
N ALA A 104 -9.29 0.19 7.42
CA ALA A 104 -10.07 1.01 6.49
C ALA A 104 -10.65 0.19 5.34
N ALA A 105 -9.89 -0.78 4.80
CA ALA A 105 -10.37 -1.67 3.74
C ALA A 105 -11.53 -2.54 4.23
N ALA A 106 -11.44 -3.09 5.43
CA ALA A 106 -12.51 -3.88 6.04
C ALA A 106 -13.80 -3.05 6.20
N GLU A 107 -13.70 -1.79 6.63
CA GLU A 107 -14.84 -0.88 6.76
C GLU A 107 -15.50 -0.57 5.41
N THR A 108 -14.75 -0.58 4.31
CA THR A 108 -15.28 -0.35 2.96
C THR A 108 -15.85 -1.62 2.29
N GLY A 109 -15.91 -2.75 3.00
CA GLY A 109 -16.48 -3.99 2.50
C GLY A 109 -15.50 -4.86 1.69
N ALA A 110 -14.19 -4.71 1.88
CA ALA A 110 -13.16 -5.58 1.33
C ALA A 110 -12.59 -6.47 2.46
N PRO A 111 -13.18 -7.65 2.68
CA PRO A 111 -12.85 -8.47 3.85
C PRO A 111 -11.53 -9.23 3.72
N ILE A 112 -10.99 -9.30 2.51
CA ILE A 112 -9.79 -10.08 2.20
C ILE A 112 -8.72 -9.17 1.63
N THR A 113 -7.53 -9.27 2.20
CA THR A 113 -6.33 -8.62 1.68
C THR A 113 -5.40 -9.68 1.11
N VAL A 114 -4.98 -9.48 -0.13
CA VAL A 114 -4.02 -10.35 -0.84
C VAL A 114 -2.77 -9.55 -1.15
N THR A 115 -1.61 -10.09 -0.87
CA THR A 115 -0.34 -9.43 -1.13
C THR A 115 0.60 -10.32 -1.95
N PHE A 116 1.42 -9.68 -2.77
CA PHE A 116 2.48 -10.31 -3.54
C PHE A 116 3.84 -9.72 -3.11
N PRO A 117 4.34 -10.10 -1.93
CA PRO A 117 5.53 -9.48 -1.37
C PRO A 117 6.79 -9.86 -2.14
N ASN A 118 7.73 -8.93 -2.21
CA ASN A 118 9.10 -9.25 -2.57
C ASN A 118 9.85 -9.87 -1.37
N GLY A 119 11.12 -10.27 -1.56
CA GLY A 119 11.90 -10.91 -0.50
C GLY A 119 12.02 -10.09 0.79
N ALA A 120 12.11 -8.76 0.68
CA ALA A 120 12.23 -7.88 1.84
C ALA A 120 10.89 -7.71 2.58
N SER A 121 9.80 -7.53 1.86
CA SER A 121 8.48 -7.37 2.46
C SER A 121 7.86 -8.68 2.95
N TYR A 122 8.24 -9.81 2.38
CA TYR A 122 7.76 -11.14 2.81
C TYR A 122 7.99 -11.39 4.30
N GLN A 123 9.16 -11.04 4.80
CA GLN A 123 9.51 -11.21 6.22
C GLN A 123 8.65 -10.35 7.16
N CYS A 124 8.07 -9.26 6.64
CA CYS A 124 7.17 -8.40 7.42
C CYS A 124 5.72 -8.89 7.39
N GLN A 125 5.33 -9.66 6.36
CA GLN A 125 3.94 -10.08 6.14
C GLN A 125 3.53 -11.26 7.03
N LEU A 126 4.38 -12.27 7.21
CA LEU A 126 4.07 -13.43 8.03
C LEU A 126 3.86 -13.08 9.51
N PRO A 127 4.73 -12.30 10.16
CA PRO A 127 4.50 -11.84 11.53
C PRO A 127 3.23 -11.01 11.70
N ALA A 128 2.77 -10.35 10.64
CA ALA A 128 1.51 -9.59 10.64
C ALA A 128 0.25 -10.47 10.55
N GLY A 129 0.39 -11.80 10.61
CA GLY A 129 -0.74 -12.75 10.60
C GLY A 129 -1.21 -13.18 9.22
N ARG A 130 -0.46 -12.87 8.17
CA ARG A 130 -0.78 -13.30 6.82
C ARG A 130 -0.39 -14.76 6.59
N ARG A 131 -1.16 -15.45 5.76
CA ARG A 131 -0.89 -16.83 5.36
C ARG A 131 -0.36 -16.88 3.94
N GLU A 132 0.62 -17.74 3.71
CA GLU A 132 1.06 -18.09 2.36
C GLU A 132 0.03 -19.03 1.73
N CYS A 133 -0.57 -18.63 0.60
CA CYS A 133 -1.50 -19.46 -0.16
C CYS A 133 -0.92 -19.99 -1.47
N GLY A 134 0.29 -19.62 -1.83
CA GLY A 134 0.98 -20.13 -3.01
C GLY A 134 2.26 -19.39 -3.29
N ARG A 135 3.04 -19.91 -4.22
CA ARG A 135 4.26 -19.28 -4.71
C ARG A 135 4.11 -18.96 -6.17
N GLN A 136 4.40 -17.72 -6.52
CA GLN A 136 4.48 -17.32 -7.91
C GLN A 136 5.86 -17.69 -8.45
N ALA A 137 5.90 -18.44 -9.57
CA ALA A 137 7.15 -18.68 -10.26
C ALA A 137 7.68 -17.35 -10.82
N GLY A 138 8.89 -16.97 -10.41
CA GLY A 138 9.55 -15.80 -10.97
C GLY A 138 9.91 -16.05 -12.44
N HIS A 139 9.40 -15.21 -13.33
CA HIS A 139 9.95 -15.15 -14.67
C HIS A 139 11.19 -14.29 -14.64
N THR A 140 12.35 -14.90 -14.63
CA THR A 140 13.60 -14.23 -15.00
C THR A 140 13.56 -13.97 -16.50
N ARG A 141 13.46 -12.71 -16.87
CA ARG A 141 13.79 -12.28 -18.24
C ARG A 141 15.28 -12.05 -18.36
#